data_50dc2c91cffbc32d5335027c8de81458
#
_entry.id   50dc2c91cffbc32d5335027c8de81458
#
_cell.length_a   1.000
_cell.length_b   1.000
_cell.length_c   1.000
_cell.angle_alpha   90.00
_cell.angle_beta   90.00
_cell.angle_gamma   90.00
#
_symmetry.space_group_name_H-M   'P 1'
#
loop_
_entity.id
_entity.type
_entity.pdbx_description
1 polymer ?
#
loop_
_entity_poly.entity_id
_entity_poly.type
_entity_poly.pdbx_seq_one_letter_code
_entity_poly.pdbx_strand_id
1 'polypeptide(L)'
;MKDGVALANAGHFDVEINLKALKEHSSSVDRVREHVESYKYDDKEILVLAEGRLVNLAAATGHPASVMDMSFANQALAAEWIKDNYKNLESKVYTLPKEVDLKIAATKLGLMGGELEILTEEQINYLDSWEHGTS
;
A
#
# COMPACT_ATOMS: atom_id res chain seq x y z
N MET A 1 15.38 -19.85 11.54
CA MET A 1 15.76 -18.55 10.94
C MET A 1 17.27 -18.41 11.00
N LYS A 2 17.86 -17.58 10.15
CA LYS A 2 19.31 -17.27 10.20
C LYS A 2 19.60 -16.34 11.39
N ASP A 3 20.82 -16.40 11.91
CA ASP A 3 21.31 -15.40 12.86
C ASP A 3 21.35 -14.02 12.21
N GLY A 4 21.02 -12.98 12.97
CA GLY A 4 20.93 -11.60 12.49
C GLY A 4 19.74 -11.33 11.54
N VAL A 5 18.75 -12.21 11.44
CA VAL A 5 17.57 -11.98 10.60
C VAL A 5 16.77 -10.79 11.12
N ALA A 6 16.33 -9.90 10.20
CA ALA A 6 15.41 -8.82 10.51
C ALA A 6 13.98 -9.19 10.10
N LEU A 7 13.05 -9.09 11.04
CA LEU A 7 11.62 -9.29 10.84
C LEU A 7 10.92 -7.94 10.77
N ALA A 8 10.10 -7.76 9.77
CA ALA A 8 9.26 -6.59 9.58
C ALA A 8 7.85 -7.01 9.17
N ASN A 9 6.85 -6.31 9.68
CA ASN A 9 5.45 -6.55 9.35
C ASN A 9 4.94 -5.46 8.41
N ALA A 10 4.20 -5.84 7.38
CA ALA A 10 3.47 -4.95 6.48
C ALA A 10 1.94 -4.95 6.75
N GLY A 11 1.45 -5.82 7.61
CA GLY A 11 0.06 -5.82 8.09
C GLY A 11 -0.20 -4.73 9.11
N HIS A 12 -1.47 -4.40 9.31
CA HIS A 12 -1.87 -3.30 10.21
C HIS A 12 -1.64 -3.63 11.69
N PHE A 13 -1.80 -4.88 12.07
CA PHE A 13 -1.65 -5.35 13.45
C PHE A 13 -0.41 -6.24 13.59
N ASP A 14 0.11 -6.33 14.81
CA ASP A 14 1.28 -7.12 15.20
C ASP A 14 1.03 -8.64 15.30
N VAL A 15 -0.08 -9.11 14.75
CA VAL A 15 -0.49 -10.53 14.84
C VAL A 15 0.23 -11.46 13.86
N GLU A 16 0.88 -10.92 12.84
CA GLU A 16 1.58 -11.73 11.83
C GLU A 16 2.91 -12.31 12.35
N ILE A 17 3.53 -11.63 13.31
CA ILE A 17 4.73 -12.08 14.00
C ILE A 17 4.36 -12.46 15.42
N ASN A 18 4.56 -13.72 15.81
CA ASN A 18 4.27 -14.16 17.17
C ASN A 18 5.32 -13.66 18.17
N LEU A 19 5.25 -12.36 18.48
CA LEU A 19 6.19 -11.70 19.41
C LEU A 19 6.10 -12.25 20.82
N LYS A 20 4.92 -12.71 21.24
CA LYS A 20 4.73 -13.30 22.55
C LYS A 20 5.59 -14.57 22.69
N ALA A 21 5.48 -15.49 21.74
CA ALA A 21 6.29 -16.69 21.74
C ALA A 21 7.78 -16.37 21.57
N LEU A 22 8.14 -15.41 20.72
CA LEU A 22 9.53 -14.99 20.56
C LEU A 22 10.11 -14.46 21.87
N LYS A 23 9.37 -13.63 22.60
CA LYS A 23 9.77 -13.09 23.89
C LYS A 23 9.90 -14.17 24.97
N GLU A 24 8.95 -15.10 25.04
CA GLU A 24 8.94 -16.19 26.01
C GLU A 24 10.14 -17.14 25.86
N HIS A 25 10.64 -17.32 24.62
CA HIS A 25 11.76 -18.20 24.32
C HIS A 25 13.11 -17.47 24.21
N SER A 26 13.12 -16.15 24.31
CA SER A 26 14.35 -15.36 24.25
C SER A 26 14.98 -15.19 25.63
N SER A 27 16.30 -15.29 25.72
CA SER A 27 17.07 -15.06 26.94
C SER A 27 17.15 -13.56 27.32
N SER A 28 17.10 -12.68 26.32
CA SER A 28 16.97 -11.23 26.52
C SER A 28 16.25 -10.59 25.33
N VAL A 29 15.68 -9.40 25.60
CA VAL A 29 15.08 -8.52 24.59
C VAL A 29 15.60 -7.12 24.86
N ASP A 30 16.36 -6.57 23.94
CA ASP A 30 17.04 -5.29 24.08
C ASP A 30 16.68 -4.34 22.94
N ARG A 31 16.42 -3.07 23.24
CA ARG A 31 16.26 -2.04 22.22
C ARG A 31 17.63 -1.58 21.73
N VAL A 32 18.02 -2.02 20.52
CA VAL A 32 19.34 -1.74 19.94
C VAL A 32 19.39 -0.45 19.12
N ARG A 33 18.25 0.00 18.62
CA ARG A 33 18.04 1.28 17.91
C ARG A 33 16.60 1.75 18.10
N GLU A 34 16.32 2.97 17.71
CA GLU A 34 14.94 3.42 17.56
C GLU A 34 14.20 2.49 16.58
N HIS A 35 13.03 2.03 16.97
CA HIS A 35 12.20 1.07 16.23
C HIS A 35 12.83 -0.28 15.91
N VAL A 36 13.92 -0.69 16.60
CA VAL A 36 14.55 -2.00 16.42
C VAL A 36 14.82 -2.65 17.76
N GLU A 37 14.21 -3.79 18.00
CA GLU A 37 14.44 -4.66 19.13
C GLU A 37 15.22 -5.90 18.71
N SER A 38 16.19 -6.30 19.56
CA SER A 38 16.98 -7.52 19.41
C SER A 38 16.48 -8.55 20.41
N TYR A 39 16.16 -9.72 19.91
CA TYR A 39 15.74 -10.89 20.65
C TYR A 39 16.85 -11.93 20.59
N LYS A 40 17.43 -12.29 21.74
CA LYS A 40 18.44 -13.36 21.85
C LYS A 40 17.73 -14.71 22.03
N TYR A 41 17.76 -15.52 20.99
CA TYR A 41 17.12 -16.83 20.95
C TYR A 41 18.18 -17.92 20.69
N ASP A 42 18.43 -18.76 21.67
CA ASP A 42 19.55 -19.72 21.67
C ASP A 42 20.89 -18.98 21.41
N ASP A 43 21.59 -19.37 20.37
CA ASP A 43 22.86 -18.79 19.89
C ASP A 43 22.64 -17.72 18.79
N LYS A 44 21.39 -17.29 18.56
CA LYS A 44 21.01 -16.38 17.47
C LYS A 44 20.48 -15.06 17.97
N GLU A 45 20.65 -14.05 17.15
CA GLU A 45 20.01 -12.75 17.27
C GLU A 45 18.91 -12.62 16.24
N ILE A 46 17.71 -12.21 16.66
CA ILE A 46 16.57 -11.91 15.80
C ILE A 46 16.20 -10.45 16.03
N LEU A 47 16.25 -9.67 14.97
CA LEU A 47 15.87 -8.25 15.01
C LEU A 47 14.40 -8.11 14.64
N VAL A 48 13.64 -7.35 15.41
CA VAL A 48 12.24 -7.03 15.12
C VAL A 48 12.10 -5.53 14.90
N LEU A 49 11.57 -5.13 13.77
CA LEU A 49 11.34 -3.75 13.39
C LEU A 49 9.96 -3.30 13.85
N ALA A 50 9.86 -2.07 14.34
CA ALA A 50 8.60 -1.40 14.70
C ALA A 50 7.73 -2.21 15.68
N GLU A 51 8.36 -3.02 16.55
CA GLU A 51 7.64 -3.88 17.51
C GLU A 51 6.61 -4.80 16.81
N GLY A 52 6.92 -5.28 15.58
CA GLY A 52 6.02 -6.10 14.78
C GLY A 52 4.79 -5.39 14.21
N ARG A 53 4.68 -4.06 14.38
CA ARG A 53 3.61 -3.24 13.81
C ARG A 53 3.92 -2.87 12.37
N LEU A 54 2.96 -2.27 11.68
CA LEU A 54 3.09 -1.79 10.30
C LEU A 54 4.31 -0.86 10.15
N VAL A 55 5.40 -1.39 9.58
CA VAL A 55 6.73 -0.78 9.62
C VAL A 55 6.79 0.60 8.95
N ASN A 56 6.07 0.80 7.86
CA ASN A 56 6.06 2.07 7.12
C ASN A 56 5.37 3.22 7.87
N LEU A 57 4.51 2.92 8.83
CA LEU A 57 3.86 3.93 9.68
C LEU A 57 4.54 4.06 11.04
N ALA A 58 5.00 2.94 11.63
CA ALA A 58 5.58 2.95 12.97
C ALA A 58 7.07 3.35 12.97
N ALA A 59 7.81 3.03 11.91
CA ALA A 59 9.25 3.28 11.81
C ALA A 59 9.64 4.17 10.61
N ALA A 60 8.67 4.76 9.90
CA ALA A 60 8.89 5.65 8.77
C ALA A 60 7.79 6.72 8.69
N THR A 61 7.86 7.57 7.70
CA THR A 61 6.92 8.71 7.53
C THR A 61 5.63 8.37 6.79
N GLY A 62 5.43 7.09 6.43
CA GLY A 62 4.28 6.65 5.62
C GLY A 62 4.38 7.10 4.16
N HIS A 63 3.22 7.27 3.53
CA HIS A 63 3.15 7.71 2.14
C HIS A 63 3.27 9.23 2.02
N PRO A 64 3.91 9.74 0.96
CA PRO A 64 3.95 11.16 0.69
C PRO A 64 2.53 11.75 0.50
N ALA A 65 2.33 12.98 0.95
CA ALA A 65 1.05 13.68 0.80
C ALA A 65 0.57 13.76 -0.66
N SER A 66 1.50 13.90 -1.60
CA SER A 66 1.22 13.93 -3.04
C SER A 66 0.64 12.63 -3.61
N VAL A 67 0.87 11.49 -2.94
CA VAL A 67 0.28 10.19 -3.29
C VAL A 67 -1.07 10.04 -2.60
N MET A 68 -1.16 10.36 -1.31
CA MET A 68 -2.38 10.24 -0.52
C MET A 68 -3.49 11.19 -0.98
N ASP A 69 -3.14 12.33 -1.53
CA ASP A 69 -4.02 13.30 -2.17
C ASP A 69 -4.96 12.64 -3.21
N MET A 70 -4.42 11.83 -4.12
CA MET A 70 -5.24 11.10 -5.11
C MET A 70 -6.14 10.05 -4.45
N SER A 71 -5.66 9.38 -3.41
CA SER A 71 -6.45 8.41 -2.66
C SER A 71 -7.63 9.06 -1.94
N PHE A 72 -7.42 10.22 -1.32
CA PHE A 72 -8.49 10.97 -0.66
C PHE A 72 -9.46 11.59 -1.65
N ALA A 73 -9.00 12.07 -2.80
CA ALA A 73 -9.87 12.54 -3.87
C ALA A 73 -10.78 11.41 -4.36
N ASN A 74 -10.25 10.20 -4.53
CA ASN A 74 -11.04 9.03 -4.90
C ASN A 74 -12.11 8.70 -3.84
N GLN A 75 -11.75 8.71 -2.56
CA GLN A 75 -12.69 8.48 -1.46
C GLN A 75 -13.81 9.53 -1.42
N ALA A 76 -13.47 10.81 -1.62
CA ALA A 76 -14.46 11.91 -1.64
C ALA A 76 -15.44 11.75 -2.82
N LEU A 77 -14.94 11.48 -4.02
CA LEU A 77 -15.78 11.26 -5.20
C LEU A 77 -16.59 9.95 -5.11
N ALA A 78 -16.05 8.93 -4.42
CA ALA A 78 -16.82 7.72 -4.11
C ALA A 78 -18.02 8.01 -3.20
N ALA A 79 -17.84 8.84 -2.19
CA ALA A 79 -18.94 9.25 -1.32
C ALA A 79 -20.00 10.06 -2.06
N GLU A 80 -19.59 10.96 -2.97
CA GLU A 80 -20.50 11.70 -3.84
C GLU A 80 -21.27 10.74 -4.77
N TRP A 81 -20.57 9.82 -5.41
CA TRP A 81 -21.19 8.82 -6.29
C TRP A 81 -22.21 7.95 -5.54
N ILE A 82 -21.89 7.49 -4.32
CA ILE A 82 -22.82 6.71 -3.49
C ILE A 82 -24.06 7.56 -3.16
N LYS A 83 -23.87 8.81 -2.74
CA LYS A 83 -24.96 9.72 -2.42
C LYS A 83 -25.94 9.88 -3.59
N ASP A 84 -25.41 9.93 -4.83
CA ASP A 84 -26.24 10.17 -6.01
C ASP A 84 -26.91 8.87 -6.53
N ASN A 85 -26.35 7.72 -6.21
CA ASN A 85 -26.79 6.42 -6.74
C ASN A 85 -27.41 5.47 -5.71
N TYR A 86 -27.36 5.78 -4.40
CA TYR A 86 -27.70 4.82 -3.33
C TYR A 86 -29.06 4.13 -3.45
N LYS A 87 -30.04 4.81 -4.06
CA LYS A 87 -31.40 4.25 -4.25
C LYS A 87 -31.43 3.08 -5.23
N ASN A 88 -30.45 2.99 -6.11
CA ASN A 88 -30.34 1.98 -7.16
C ASN A 88 -29.24 0.95 -6.85
N LEU A 89 -28.55 1.08 -5.70
CA LEU A 89 -27.49 0.16 -5.33
C LEU A 89 -28.06 -1.01 -4.52
N GLU A 90 -27.62 -2.20 -4.86
CA GLU A 90 -27.87 -3.42 -4.09
C GLU A 90 -26.76 -3.61 -3.02
N SER A 91 -26.99 -4.52 -2.07
CA SER A 91 -25.98 -4.87 -1.07
C SER A 91 -24.88 -5.75 -1.66
N LYS A 92 -23.98 -5.14 -2.41
CA LYS A 92 -22.80 -5.79 -3.02
C LYS A 92 -21.64 -4.82 -3.16
N VAL A 93 -20.45 -5.35 -3.52
CA VAL A 93 -19.27 -4.54 -3.84
C VAL A 93 -19.44 -3.92 -5.22
N TYR A 94 -19.16 -2.64 -5.32
CA TYR A 94 -19.15 -1.88 -6.57
C TYR A 94 -17.74 -1.34 -6.84
N THR A 95 -17.37 -1.33 -8.09
CA THR A 95 -16.22 -0.57 -8.57
C THR A 95 -16.70 0.80 -9.04
N LEU A 96 -16.00 1.86 -8.68
CA LEU A 96 -16.30 3.20 -9.20
C LEU A 96 -16.20 3.23 -10.72
N PRO A 97 -17.00 4.08 -11.38
CA PRO A 97 -16.85 4.31 -12.81
C PRO A 97 -15.42 4.74 -13.16
N LYS A 98 -14.88 4.17 -14.25
CA LYS A 98 -13.50 4.45 -14.68
C LYS A 98 -13.24 5.94 -14.93
N GLU A 99 -14.28 6.68 -15.32
CA GLU A 99 -14.25 8.11 -15.57
C GLU A 99 -13.87 8.91 -14.31
N VAL A 100 -14.23 8.43 -13.12
CA VAL A 100 -13.86 9.05 -11.83
C VAL A 100 -12.35 8.97 -11.64
N ASP A 101 -11.76 7.81 -11.82
CA ASP A 101 -10.32 7.58 -11.74
C ASP A 101 -9.55 8.43 -12.78
N LEU A 102 -10.02 8.42 -14.03
CA LEU A 102 -9.40 9.19 -15.11
C LEU A 102 -9.45 10.70 -14.83
N LYS A 103 -10.57 11.20 -14.26
CA LYS A 103 -10.70 12.60 -13.89
C LYS A 103 -9.70 13.00 -12.82
N ILE A 104 -9.51 12.16 -11.79
CA ILE A 104 -8.52 12.42 -10.72
C ILE A 104 -7.11 12.44 -11.30
N ALA A 105 -6.76 11.42 -12.09
CA ALA A 105 -5.44 11.32 -12.72
C ALA A 105 -5.14 12.50 -13.64
N ALA A 106 -6.07 12.87 -14.51
CA ALA A 106 -5.91 14.00 -15.42
C ALA A 106 -5.79 15.33 -14.66
N THR A 107 -6.61 15.54 -13.62
CA THR A 107 -6.52 16.73 -12.77
C THR A 107 -5.17 16.82 -12.08
N LYS A 108 -4.70 15.71 -11.49
CA LYS A 108 -3.39 15.66 -10.82
C LYS A 108 -2.26 15.93 -11.79
N LEU A 109 -2.28 15.31 -12.96
CA LEU A 109 -1.27 15.50 -14.00
C LEU A 109 -1.23 16.96 -14.48
N GLY A 110 -2.40 17.57 -14.72
CA GLY A 110 -2.48 18.99 -15.09
C GLY A 110 -1.91 19.94 -14.04
N LEU A 111 -2.17 19.67 -12.75
CA LEU A 111 -1.57 20.44 -11.64
C LEU A 111 -0.04 20.28 -11.54
N MET A 112 0.51 19.19 -12.07
CA MET A 112 1.95 18.95 -12.18
C MET A 112 2.55 19.51 -13.48
N GLY A 113 1.75 20.15 -14.33
CA GLY A 113 2.18 20.73 -15.61
C GLY A 113 2.28 19.72 -16.76
N GLY A 114 1.67 18.54 -16.61
CA GLY A 114 1.61 17.52 -17.65
C GLY A 114 0.23 17.45 -18.32
N GLU A 115 0.18 16.82 -19.48
CA GLU A 115 -1.04 16.49 -20.21
C GLU A 115 -1.03 15.04 -20.67
N LEU A 116 -2.21 14.43 -20.77
CA LEU A 116 -2.36 13.10 -21.36
C LEU A 116 -2.52 13.24 -22.85
N GLU A 117 -1.76 12.47 -23.59
CA GLU A 117 -1.93 12.32 -25.02
C GLU A 117 -3.27 11.65 -25.34
N ILE A 118 -3.93 12.12 -26.37
CA ILE A 118 -5.11 11.44 -26.94
C ILE A 118 -4.62 10.36 -27.89
N LEU A 119 -4.81 9.11 -27.50
CA LEU A 119 -4.40 7.97 -28.32
C LEU A 119 -5.17 7.92 -29.63
N THR A 120 -4.48 7.61 -30.71
CA THR A 120 -5.11 7.29 -32.00
C THR A 120 -5.82 5.94 -31.94
N GLU A 121 -6.73 5.68 -32.87
CA GLU A 121 -7.38 4.36 -32.99
C GLU A 121 -6.38 3.22 -33.18
N GLU A 122 -5.30 3.46 -33.90
CA GLU A 122 -4.23 2.49 -34.11
C GLU A 122 -3.51 2.16 -32.78
N GLN A 123 -3.21 3.17 -31.96
CA GLN A 123 -2.60 2.98 -30.63
C GLN A 123 -3.54 2.23 -29.67
N ILE A 124 -4.84 2.55 -29.70
CA ILE A 124 -5.85 1.86 -28.88
C ILE A 124 -5.92 0.39 -29.29
N ASN A 125 -6.03 0.10 -30.59
CA ASN A 125 -6.09 -1.26 -31.13
C ASN A 125 -4.81 -2.05 -30.80
N TYR A 126 -3.64 -1.40 -30.85
CA TYR A 126 -2.37 -2.02 -30.47
C TYR A 126 -2.35 -2.42 -28.99
N LEU A 127 -2.83 -1.56 -28.10
CA LEU A 127 -2.86 -1.84 -26.65
C LEU A 127 -3.84 -2.95 -26.27
N ASP A 128 -4.94 -3.08 -27.02
CA ASP A 128 -5.98 -4.10 -26.80
C ASP A 128 -5.68 -5.42 -27.55
N SER A 129 -4.64 -5.46 -28.39
CA SER A 129 -4.29 -6.59 -29.23
C SER A 129 -3.01 -7.28 -28.76
N TRP A 130 -3.00 -8.62 -28.83
CA TRP A 130 -1.81 -9.44 -28.62
C TRP A 130 -1.12 -9.86 -29.93
N GLU A 131 -1.69 -9.51 -31.10
CA GLU A 131 -1.25 -9.97 -32.41
C GLU A 131 -0.05 -9.19 -32.97
N HIS A 132 0.25 -8.00 -32.42
CA HIS A 132 1.38 -7.17 -32.83
C HIS A 132 2.64 -7.52 -32.05
N GLY A 133 3.25 -8.67 -32.38
CA GLY A 133 4.59 -8.99 -31.92
C GLY A 133 5.65 -8.37 -32.80
N THR A 134 6.86 -8.18 -32.25
CA THR A 134 8.05 -7.87 -33.05
C THR A 134 8.37 -9.05 -33.92
N SER A 135 8.12 -8.95 -35.23
CA SER A 135 8.67 -9.85 -36.24
C SER A 135 10.16 -9.63 -36.44
#